data_eee4ba704e329b83a21a56f2991fc8de
#
_entry.id   eee4ba704e329b83a21a56f2991fc8de
#
_cell.length_a   1.000
_cell.length_b   1.000
_cell.length_c   1.000
_cell.angle_alpha   90.00
_cell.angle_beta   90.00
_cell.angle_gamma   90.00
#
_symmetry.space_group_name_H-M   'P 1'
#
loop_
_entity.id
_entity.type
_entity.pdbx_description
1 polymer ?
#
loop_
_entity_poly.entity_id
_entity_poly.type
_entity_poly.pdbx_seq_one_letter_code
_entity_poly.pdbx_strand_id
1 'polypeptide(L)'
;MGRLDGKVAFITGGGGGIGRATAERFAEEGAKVVIAEIDPGVGEPAAESARSMGGNSGGDAHFVLTDVTDEASVQAAIAETMDRYGRLDILHNNAGGSTLQDGPVTEAPVEEFWRCITLDLFGTFLCSKYAIPKIAKSGGGSVINMSSNVALMALPGRDCYTAAKGAIASMTRSMAVEYAPDKIRVNAIAPSVTLSDRVKKLLAASPEIEAISETHLLGLGQPIHIAELAVYLAADESEITTGQVISVDSGVTIV
;
A
#
# COMPACT_ATOMS: atom_id res chain seq x y z
N MET A 1 -3.34 7.25 -24.20
CA MET A 1 -2.93 7.96 -22.99
C MET A 1 -3.43 7.12 -21.82
N GLY A 2 -2.54 6.70 -20.93
CA GLY A 2 -2.91 5.93 -19.74
C GLY A 2 -3.59 6.83 -18.69
N ARG A 3 -4.29 6.23 -17.73
CA ARG A 3 -5.01 6.94 -16.65
C ARG A 3 -4.08 7.72 -15.71
N LEU A 4 -2.78 7.34 -15.67
CA LEU A 4 -1.75 7.95 -14.81
C LEU A 4 -0.64 8.63 -15.62
N ASP A 5 -0.91 8.96 -16.89
CA ASP A 5 0.08 9.57 -17.78
C ASP A 5 0.67 10.86 -17.19
N GLY A 6 2.00 10.92 -17.14
CA GLY A 6 2.77 12.03 -16.57
C GLY A 6 2.77 12.15 -15.04
N LYS A 7 2.08 11.28 -14.29
CA LYS A 7 2.11 11.26 -12.82
C LYS A 7 3.35 10.53 -12.31
N VAL A 8 3.84 10.94 -11.14
CA VAL A 8 4.93 10.30 -10.40
C VAL A 8 4.36 9.66 -9.14
N ALA A 9 4.61 8.36 -8.96
CA ALA A 9 4.12 7.58 -7.83
C ALA A 9 5.29 7.05 -6.98
N PHE A 10 5.16 7.12 -5.66
CA PHE A 10 6.05 6.49 -4.68
C PHE A 10 5.30 5.35 -4.00
N ILE A 11 5.80 4.13 -4.14
CA ILE A 11 5.15 2.91 -3.63
C ILE A 11 6.07 2.22 -2.63
N THR A 12 5.67 2.13 -1.37
CA THR A 12 6.44 1.43 -0.35
C THR A 12 6.16 -0.07 -0.35
N GLY A 13 7.19 -0.90 -0.11
CA GLY A 13 7.06 -2.35 -0.23
C GLY A 13 6.71 -2.76 -1.67
N GLY A 14 7.23 -2.02 -2.64
CA GLY A 14 6.90 -2.20 -4.06
C GLY A 14 7.59 -3.39 -4.73
N GLY A 15 8.47 -4.11 -4.02
CA GLY A 15 9.22 -5.24 -4.56
C GLY A 15 8.43 -6.53 -4.72
N GLY A 16 7.28 -6.68 -4.02
CA GLY A 16 6.52 -7.92 -4.03
C GLY A 16 5.02 -7.76 -3.83
N GLY A 17 4.29 -8.84 -4.06
CA GLY A 17 2.86 -8.95 -3.79
C GLY A 17 2.02 -7.82 -4.38
N ILE A 18 1.21 -7.18 -3.55
CA ILE A 18 0.32 -6.08 -3.95
C ILE A 18 1.13 -4.89 -4.46
N GLY A 19 2.24 -4.53 -3.76
CA GLY A 19 3.07 -3.39 -4.13
C GLY A 19 3.67 -3.54 -5.53
N ARG A 20 4.21 -4.71 -5.86
CA ARG A 20 4.73 -5.00 -7.20
C ARG A 20 3.63 -4.95 -8.27
N ALA A 21 2.49 -5.60 -8.03
CA ALA A 21 1.37 -5.56 -8.97
C ALA A 21 0.87 -4.12 -9.20
N THR A 22 0.84 -3.30 -8.13
CA THR A 22 0.49 -1.88 -8.25
C THR A 22 1.53 -1.10 -9.05
N ALA A 23 2.83 -1.35 -8.81
CA ALA A 23 3.91 -0.69 -9.56
C ALA A 23 3.84 -1.01 -11.06
N GLU A 24 3.62 -2.27 -11.40
CA GLU A 24 3.46 -2.73 -12.77
C GLU A 24 2.23 -2.07 -13.44
N ARG A 25 1.07 -2.07 -12.77
CA ARG A 25 -0.15 -1.43 -13.30
C ARG A 25 -0.03 0.08 -13.43
N PHE A 26 0.61 0.75 -12.45
CA PHE A 26 0.83 2.20 -12.54
C PHE A 26 1.73 2.56 -13.72
N ALA A 27 2.81 1.80 -13.94
CA ALA A 27 3.69 2.00 -15.08
C ALA A 27 2.97 1.74 -16.42
N GLU A 28 2.17 0.67 -16.50
CA GLU A 28 1.35 0.36 -17.68
C GLU A 28 0.34 1.48 -18.00
N GLU A 29 -0.18 2.17 -16.97
CA GLU A 29 -1.04 3.36 -17.09
C GLU A 29 -0.28 4.68 -17.33
N GLY A 30 1.04 4.62 -17.58
CA GLY A 30 1.86 5.77 -17.97
C GLY A 30 2.52 6.52 -16.81
N ALA A 31 2.42 6.03 -15.57
CA ALA A 31 3.10 6.66 -14.43
C ALA A 31 4.60 6.39 -14.42
N LYS A 32 5.36 7.32 -13.83
CA LYS A 32 6.74 7.11 -13.38
C LYS A 32 6.70 6.62 -11.94
N VAL A 33 7.17 5.40 -11.70
CA VAL A 33 7.01 4.73 -10.41
C VAL A 33 8.33 4.63 -9.67
N VAL A 34 8.37 5.10 -8.43
CA VAL A 34 9.46 4.82 -7.49
C VAL A 34 9.06 3.65 -6.61
N ILE A 35 9.82 2.57 -6.69
CA ILE A 35 9.68 1.37 -5.88
C ILE A 35 10.60 1.51 -4.66
N ALA A 36 10.00 1.90 -3.53
CA ALA A 36 10.69 2.00 -2.25
C ALA A 36 10.63 0.64 -1.54
N GLU A 37 11.76 -0.04 -1.44
CA GLU A 37 11.86 -1.39 -0.91
C GLU A 37 13.14 -1.56 -0.09
N ILE A 38 13.06 -2.35 0.98
CA ILE A 38 14.21 -2.61 1.86
C ILE A 38 15.15 -3.70 1.31
N ASP A 39 14.62 -4.58 0.47
CA ASP A 39 15.40 -5.67 -0.14
C ASP A 39 15.67 -5.37 -1.63
N PRO A 40 16.92 -5.04 -1.99
CA PRO A 40 17.27 -4.80 -3.39
C PRO A 40 17.09 -6.04 -4.27
N GLY A 41 17.16 -7.26 -3.69
CA GLY A 41 16.98 -8.50 -4.42
C GLY A 41 15.55 -8.70 -4.96
N VAL A 42 14.57 -7.97 -4.45
CA VAL A 42 13.19 -7.97 -4.97
C VAL A 42 12.81 -6.62 -5.58
N GLY A 43 13.37 -5.51 -5.07
CA GLY A 43 13.07 -4.16 -5.55
C GLY A 43 13.57 -3.88 -6.96
N GLU A 44 14.82 -4.23 -7.27
CA GLU A 44 15.40 -4.06 -8.61
C GLU A 44 14.66 -4.86 -9.69
N PRO A 45 14.38 -6.18 -9.49
CA PRO A 45 13.59 -6.95 -10.46
C PRO A 45 12.16 -6.42 -10.64
N ALA A 46 11.54 -5.89 -9.58
CA ALA A 46 10.22 -5.28 -9.68
C ALA A 46 10.26 -3.99 -10.52
N ALA A 47 11.29 -3.16 -10.37
CA ALA A 47 11.47 -1.96 -11.17
C ALA A 47 11.71 -2.30 -12.65
N GLU A 48 12.49 -3.34 -12.95
CA GLU A 48 12.70 -3.81 -14.32
C GLU A 48 11.41 -4.31 -14.95
N SER A 49 10.61 -5.10 -14.20
CA SER A 49 9.31 -5.59 -14.65
C SER A 49 8.34 -4.42 -14.94
N ALA A 50 8.21 -3.47 -14.02
CA ALA A 50 7.33 -2.32 -14.20
C ALA A 50 7.76 -1.43 -15.37
N ARG A 51 9.06 -1.20 -15.58
CA ARG A 51 9.55 -0.49 -16.79
C ARG A 51 9.18 -1.22 -18.09
N SER A 52 9.31 -2.55 -18.09
CA SER A 52 8.94 -3.34 -19.28
C SER A 52 7.45 -3.19 -19.61
N MET A 53 6.58 -3.18 -18.59
CA MET A 53 5.13 -3.01 -18.77
C MET A 53 4.77 -1.58 -19.21
N GLY A 54 5.47 -0.57 -18.68
CA GLY A 54 5.24 0.84 -18.98
C GLY A 54 5.76 1.30 -20.35
N GLY A 55 6.64 0.53 -21.00
CA GLY A 55 7.40 0.98 -22.17
C GLY A 55 6.58 1.49 -23.36
N ASN A 56 5.36 0.99 -23.55
CA ASN A 56 4.47 1.42 -24.65
C ASN A 56 3.59 2.61 -24.27
N SER A 57 3.43 2.92 -22.99
CA SER A 57 2.57 3.99 -22.46
C SER A 57 3.34 5.21 -21.96
N GLY A 58 4.69 5.19 -22.05
CA GLY A 58 5.54 6.25 -21.50
C GLY A 58 5.81 6.12 -20.00
N GLY A 59 5.37 5.02 -19.39
CA GLY A 59 5.66 4.70 -18.00
C GLY A 59 7.14 4.35 -17.78
N ASP A 60 7.61 4.53 -16.54
CA ASP A 60 8.96 4.22 -16.10
C ASP A 60 8.92 3.68 -14.67
N ALA A 61 9.97 3.00 -14.23
CA ALA A 61 10.10 2.62 -12.83
C ALA A 61 11.56 2.69 -12.36
N HIS A 62 11.74 3.06 -11.09
CA HIS A 62 13.05 3.18 -10.44
C HIS A 62 12.98 2.59 -9.04
N PHE A 63 13.95 1.77 -8.70
CA PHE A 63 14.11 1.24 -7.33
C PHE A 63 14.90 2.22 -6.47
N VAL A 64 14.44 2.42 -5.23
CA VAL A 64 15.16 3.16 -4.18
C VAL A 64 15.17 2.32 -2.91
N LEU A 65 16.37 2.04 -2.40
CA LEU A 65 16.54 1.33 -1.13
C LEU A 65 15.91 2.16 0.01
N THR A 66 14.90 1.61 0.66
CA THR A 66 14.12 2.36 1.65
C THR A 66 13.69 1.47 2.81
N ASP A 67 14.10 1.82 4.01
CA ASP A 67 13.49 1.33 5.25
C ASP A 67 12.43 2.35 5.71
N VAL A 68 11.16 1.96 5.63
CA VAL A 68 10.04 2.84 6.04
C VAL A 68 9.99 3.09 7.54
N THR A 69 10.74 2.34 8.35
CA THR A 69 10.84 2.52 9.80
C THR A 69 11.93 3.49 10.20
N ASP A 70 12.82 3.86 9.27
CA ASP A 70 13.89 4.84 9.47
C ASP A 70 13.54 6.18 8.81
N GLU A 71 13.41 7.21 9.63
CA GLU A 71 13.07 8.56 9.19
C GLU A 71 14.06 9.12 8.17
N ALA A 72 15.36 8.90 8.36
CA ALA A 72 16.39 9.39 7.44
C ALA A 72 16.34 8.68 6.08
N SER A 73 16.08 7.37 6.09
CA SER A 73 15.89 6.58 4.87
C SER A 73 14.69 7.07 4.06
N VAL A 74 13.54 7.31 4.71
CA VAL A 74 12.34 7.85 4.06
C VAL A 74 12.59 9.24 3.47
N GLN A 75 13.25 10.13 4.23
CA GLN A 75 13.60 11.46 3.74
C GLN A 75 14.48 11.41 2.49
N ALA A 76 15.51 10.59 2.52
CA ALA A 76 16.43 10.43 1.40
C ALA A 76 15.71 9.88 0.14
N ALA A 77 14.86 8.88 0.32
CA ALA A 77 14.10 8.28 -0.79
C ALA A 77 13.11 9.26 -1.45
N ILE A 78 12.41 10.07 -0.64
CA ILE A 78 11.51 11.12 -1.15
C ILE A 78 12.33 12.23 -1.83
N ALA A 79 13.50 12.62 -1.30
CA ALA A 79 14.37 13.60 -1.93
C ALA A 79 14.87 13.09 -3.30
N GLU A 80 15.35 11.85 -3.39
CA GLU A 80 15.77 11.21 -4.65
C GLU A 80 14.64 11.18 -5.69
N THR A 81 13.40 10.90 -5.24
CA THR A 81 12.22 10.97 -6.11
C THR A 81 12.04 12.35 -6.71
N MET A 82 12.15 13.40 -5.89
CA MET A 82 12.02 14.78 -6.35
C MET A 82 13.16 15.20 -7.25
N ASP A 83 14.40 14.80 -6.95
CA ASP A 83 15.58 15.11 -7.77
C ASP A 83 15.47 14.45 -9.16
N ARG A 84 14.94 13.22 -9.22
CA ARG A 84 14.82 12.45 -10.46
C ARG A 84 13.69 12.94 -11.36
N TYR A 85 12.52 13.21 -10.79
CA TYR A 85 11.29 13.46 -11.56
C TYR A 85 10.72 14.87 -11.40
N GLY A 86 11.22 15.67 -10.46
CA GLY A 86 10.81 17.06 -10.22
C GLY A 86 9.44 17.23 -9.56
N ARG A 87 8.69 16.14 -9.35
CA ARG A 87 7.35 16.13 -8.78
C ARG A 87 7.04 14.81 -8.06
N LEU A 88 6.01 14.84 -7.25
CA LEU A 88 5.38 13.66 -6.66
C LEU A 88 3.86 13.88 -6.64
N ASP A 89 3.09 12.94 -7.17
CA ASP A 89 1.64 13.04 -7.31
C ASP A 89 0.89 11.99 -6.51
N ILE A 90 1.50 10.81 -6.31
CA ILE A 90 0.86 9.67 -5.70
C ILE A 90 1.79 9.07 -4.66
N LEU A 91 1.26 8.88 -3.43
CA LEU A 91 1.90 8.06 -2.41
C LEU A 91 1.05 6.80 -2.20
N HIS A 92 1.63 5.62 -2.37
CA HIS A 92 1.01 4.36 -2.00
C HIS A 92 1.77 3.72 -0.82
N ASN A 93 1.21 3.87 0.39
CA ASN A 93 1.72 3.27 1.61
C ASN A 93 1.32 1.81 1.68
N ASN A 94 2.13 0.93 1.05
CA ASN A 94 1.83 -0.48 0.94
C ASN A 94 2.71 -1.38 1.84
N ALA A 95 3.89 -0.93 2.26
CA ALA A 95 4.78 -1.70 3.13
C ALA A 95 4.07 -2.15 4.42
N GLY A 96 4.22 -3.42 4.78
CA GLY A 96 3.61 -3.99 5.98
C GLY A 96 3.09 -5.42 5.81
N GLY A 97 2.32 -5.86 6.80
CA GLY A 97 1.65 -7.16 6.78
C GLY A 97 1.73 -7.94 8.09
N SER A 98 0.78 -8.87 8.27
CA SER A 98 0.71 -9.76 9.43
C SER A 98 1.75 -10.86 9.39
N THR A 99 2.02 -11.47 10.55
CA THR A 99 2.87 -12.67 10.71
C THR A 99 2.10 -13.77 11.45
N LEU A 100 2.70 -14.94 11.57
CA LEU A 100 2.17 -16.04 12.40
C LEU A 100 2.44 -15.85 13.91
N GLN A 101 3.17 -14.78 14.29
CA GLN A 101 3.46 -14.47 15.70
C GLN A 101 2.36 -13.63 16.35
N ASP A 102 1.44 -13.08 15.54
CA ASP A 102 0.27 -12.36 16.06
C ASP A 102 -0.70 -13.33 16.75
N GLY A 103 -1.42 -12.83 17.73
CA GLY A 103 -2.29 -13.64 18.57
C GLY A 103 -3.29 -12.80 19.36
N PRO A 104 -4.07 -13.44 20.25
CA PRO A 104 -4.89 -12.73 21.24
C PRO A 104 -4.01 -11.85 22.12
N VAL A 105 -4.54 -10.71 22.58
CA VAL A 105 -3.78 -9.71 23.36
C VAL A 105 -3.09 -10.27 24.60
N THR A 106 -3.64 -11.36 25.17
CA THR A 106 -3.07 -12.04 26.35
C THR A 106 -1.88 -12.97 26.02
N GLU A 107 -1.65 -13.28 24.74
CA GLU A 107 -0.68 -14.28 24.28
C GLU A 107 0.31 -13.72 23.26
N ALA A 108 -0.09 -12.69 22.52
CA ALA A 108 0.76 -12.06 21.51
C ALA A 108 2.04 -11.48 22.15
N PRO A 109 3.23 -11.77 21.59
CA PRO A 109 4.47 -11.16 22.06
C PRO A 109 4.43 -9.63 21.93
N VAL A 110 4.96 -8.91 22.91
CA VAL A 110 5.05 -7.43 22.88
C VAL A 110 5.87 -6.96 21.68
N GLU A 111 6.85 -7.74 21.26
CA GLU A 111 7.69 -7.47 20.09
C GLU A 111 6.85 -7.49 18.81
N GLU A 112 5.87 -8.38 18.68
CA GLU A 112 4.97 -8.41 17.51
C GLU A 112 4.05 -7.18 17.49
N PHE A 113 3.55 -6.74 18.65
CA PHE A 113 2.81 -5.48 18.73
C PHE A 113 3.64 -4.32 18.20
N TRP A 114 4.88 -4.16 18.70
CA TRP A 114 5.76 -3.08 18.24
C TRP A 114 6.19 -3.25 16.78
N ARG A 115 6.37 -4.46 16.30
CA ARG A 115 6.62 -4.72 14.87
C ARG A 115 5.47 -4.19 14.00
N CYS A 116 4.21 -4.53 14.34
CA CYS A 116 3.03 -4.05 13.61
C CYS A 116 2.92 -2.52 13.66
N ILE A 117 3.10 -1.92 14.84
CA ILE A 117 3.03 -0.47 14.99
C ILE A 117 4.16 0.23 14.22
N THR A 118 5.39 -0.26 14.32
CA THR A 118 6.56 0.39 13.70
C THR A 118 6.54 0.24 12.18
N LEU A 119 6.29 -0.97 11.68
CA LEU A 119 6.32 -1.20 10.23
C LEU A 119 5.06 -0.65 9.54
N ASP A 120 3.87 -1.04 10.03
CA ASP A 120 2.62 -0.73 9.33
C ASP A 120 2.15 0.71 9.57
N LEU A 121 2.03 1.12 10.85
CA LEU A 121 1.49 2.43 11.20
C LEU A 121 2.53 3.55 11.11
N PHE A 122 3.67 3.38 11.80
CA PHE A 122 4.69 4.43 11.82
C PHE A 122 5.35 4.61 10.45
N GLY A 123 5.60 3.54 9.71
CA GLY A 123 6.06 3.62 8.32
C GLY A 123 5.09 4.41 7.43
N THR A 124 3.78 4.14 7.53
CA THR A 124 2.75 4.92 6.84
C THR A 124 2.77 6.40 7.25
N PHE A 125 2.95 6.68 8.54
CA PHE A 125 3.06 8.05 9.06
C PHE A 125 4.29 8.76 8.51
N LEU A 126 5.49 8.16 8.58
CA LEU A 126 6.74 8.76 8.09
C LEU A 126 6.66 9.06 6.59
N CYS A 127 6.23 8.09 5.78
CA CYS A 127 6.13 8.32 4.34
C CYS A 127 5.13 9.43 4.03
N SER A 128 3.98 9.48 4.71
CA SER A 128 3.01 10.56 4.55
C SER A 128 3.57 11.91 4.98
N LYS A 129 4.27 11.99 6.11
CA LYS A 129 4.91 13.22 6.63
C LYS A 129 5.82 13.88 5.60
N TYR A 130 6.60 13.09 4.87
CA TYR A 130 7.59 13.62 3.93
C TYR A 130 7.08 13.73 2.49
N ALA A 131 6.15 12.88 2.06
CA ALA A 131 5.59 12.90 0.72
C ALA A 131 4.50 13.99 0.55
N ILE A 132 3.60 14.16 1.51
CA ILE A 132 2.46 15.09 1.39
C ILE A 132 2.89 16.52 1.05
N PRO A 133 3.92 17.13 1.69
CA PRO A 133 4.36 18.47 1.29
C PRO A 133 4.90 18.54 -0.15
N LYS A 134 5.40 17.44 -0.70
CA LYS A 134 5.87 17.36 -2.09
C LYS A 134 4.69 17.22 -3.05
N ILE A 135 3.68 16.44 -2.68
CA ILE A 135 2.43 16.30 -3.44
C ILE A 135 1.70 17.64 -3.49
N ALA A 136 1.58 18.36 -2.36
CA ALA A 136 1.00 19.69 -2.31
C ALA A 136 1.74 20.67 -3.24
N LYS A 137 3.08 20.66 -3.20
CA LYS A 137 3.92 21.50 -4.08
C LYS A 137 3.75 21.13 -5.56
N SER A 138 3.42 19.90 -5.89
CA SER A 138 3.15 19.43 -7.26
C SER A 138 1.76 19.80 -7.77
N GLY A 139 0.91 20.40 -6.92
CA GLY A 139 -0.44 20.88 -7.27
C GLY A 139 -1.59 20.01 -6.74
N GLY A 140 -1.31 19.08 -5.85
CA GLY A 140 -2.27 18.11 -5.30
C GLY A 140 -2.03 16.70 -5.82
N GLY A 141 -2.82 15.73 -5.35
CA GLY A 141 -2.65 14.34 -5.75
C GLY A 141 -3.41 13.33 -4.89
N SER A 142 -2.85 12.14 -4.74
CA SER A 142 -3.49 11.03 -4.06
C SER A 142 -2.57 10.31 -3.07
N VAL A 143 -3.05 10.09 -1.86
CA VAL A 143 -2.43 9.20 -0.87
C VAL A 143 -3.32 7.97 -0.71
N ILE A 144 -2.75 6.79 -0.88
CA ILE A 144 -3.43 5.50 -0.81
C ILE A 144 -2.77 4.69 0.30
N ASN A 145 -3.49 4.44 1.37
CA ASN A 145 -2.99 3.68 2.51
C ASN A 145 -3.47 2.22 2.44
N MET A 146 -2.61 1.27 2.81
CA MET A 146 -3.03 -0.12 2.96
C MET A 146 -3.52 -0.37 4.38
N SER A 147 -4.85 -0.41 4.54
CA SER A 147 -5.52 -0.95 5.71
C SER A 147 -5.68 -2.48 5.56
N SER A 148 -6.73 -3.05 6.09
CA SER A 148 -7.08 -4.47 5.98
C SER A 148 -8.56 -4.65 6.37
N ASN A 149 -9.18 -5.76 5.97
CA ASN A 149 -10.51 -6.17 6.46
C ASN A 149 -10.56 -6.25 8.00
N VAL A 150 -9.45 -6.58 8.68
CA VAL A 150 -9.37 -6.61 10.16
C VAL A 150 -9.61 -5.25 10.81
N ALA A 151 -9.51 -4.15 10.07
CA ALA A 151 -9.89 -2.82 10.54
C ALA A 151 -11.42 -2.58 10.49
N LEU A 152 -12.18 -3.45 9.83
CA LEU A 152 -13.61 -3.32 9.56
C LEU A 152 -14.42 -4.44 10.18
N MET A 153 -13.78 -5.58 10.49
CA MET A 153 -14.42 -6.74 11.14
C MET A 153 -13.47 -7.34 12.18
N ALA A 154 -14.02 -8.13 13.10
CA ALA A 154 -13.22 -8.87 14.06
C ALA A 154 -12.65 -10.15 13.44
N LEU A 155 -11.36 -10.39 13.64
CA LEU A 155 -10.70 -11.65 13.28
C LEU A 155 -9.87 -12.14 14.48
N PRO A 156 -10.24 -13.26 15.12
CA PRO A 156 -9.52 -13.78 16.28
C PRO A 156 -8.03 -14.02 15.98
N GLY A 157 -7.18 -13.80 16.98
CA GLY A 157 -5.75 -14.06 16.87
C GLY A 157 -4.98 -13.07 15.99
N ARG A 158 -5.48 -11.83 15.84
CA ARG A 158 -4.84 -10.77 15.03
C ARG A 158 -4.85 -9.41 15.71
N ASP A 159 -4.73 -9.38 17.05
CA ASP A 159 -4.95 -8.16 17.83
C ASP A 159 -3.88 -7.08 17.54
N CYS A 160 -2.61 -7.47 17.38
CA CYS A 160 -1.53 -6.52 17.07
C CYS A 160 -1.71 -5.88 15.67
N TYR A 161 -1.99 -6.70 14.68
CA TYR A 161 -2.20 -6.24 13.31
C TYR A 161 -3.49 -5.43 13.17
N THR A 162 -4.56 -5.84 13.85
CA THR A 162 -5.84 -5.11 13.91
C THR A 162 -5.64 -3.71 14.51
N ALA A 163 -4.85 -3.58 15.58
CA ALA A 163 -4.54 -2.28 16.17
C ALA A 163 -3.85 -1.34 15.16
N ALA A 164 -2.83 -1.82 14.44
CA ALA A 164 -2.12 -1.03 13.45
C ALA A 164 -3.03 -0.64 12.26
N LYS A 165 -3.78 -1.60 11.69
CA LYS A 165 -4.63 -1.36 10.50
C LYS A 165 -5.88 -0.55 10.82
N GLY A 166 -6.43 -0.68 12.04
CA GLY A 166 -7.48 0.18 12.56
C GLY A 166 -7.02 1.63 12.72
N ALA A 167 -5.80 1.83 13.25
CA ALA A 167 -5.19 3.16 13.36
C ALA A 167 -4.96 3.81 11.99
N ILE A 168 -4.49 3.05 10.97
CA ILE A 168 -4.34 3.54 9.60
C ILE A 168 -5.69 3.96 9.02
N ALA A 169 -6.76 3.20 9.23
CA ALA A 169 -8.10 3.55 8.76
C ALA A 169 -8.60 4.86 9.39
N SER A 170 -8.32 5.09 10.68
CA SER A 170 -8.66 6.34 11.36
C SER A 170 -7.79 7.51 10.91
N MET A 171 -6.48 7.31 10.76
CA MET A 171 -5.54 8.31 10.27
C MET A 171 -5.88 8.74 8.83
N THR A 172 -6.32 7.82 7.98
CA THR A 172 -6.77 8.11 6.61
C THR A 172 -7.89 9.15 6.60
N ARG A 173 -8.91 9.01 7.46
CA ARG A 173 -10.01 9.98 7.55
C ARG A 173 -9.55 11.34 8.05
N SER A 174 -8.68 11.37 9.06
CA SER A 174 -8.12 12.62 9.58
C SER A 174 -7.31 13.36 8.50
N MET A 175 -6.42 12.65 7.82
CA MET A 175 -5.60 13.21 6.74
C MET A 175 -6.43 13.69 5.56
N ALA A 176 -7.52 13.01 5.22
CA ALA A 176 -8.43 13.43 4.15
C ALA A 176 -9.04 14.81 4.39
N VAL A 177 -9.39 15.12 5.63
CA VAL A 177 -9.92 16.44 6.03
C VAL A 177 -8.80 17.48 6.04
N GLU A 178 -7.66 17.14 6.63
CA GLU A 178 -6.52 18.06 6.81
C GLU A 178 -5.95 18.55 5.47
N TYR A 179 -5.79 17.66 4.50
CA TYR A 179 -5.09 17.97 3.24
C TYR A 179 -6.02 18.21 2.04
N ALA A 180 -7.34 18.25 2.24
CA ALA A 180 -8.29 18.65 1.19
C ALA A 180 -8.04 20.05 0.62
N PRO A 181 -7.67 21.09 1.44
CA PRO A 181 -7.31 22.40 0.91
C PRO A 181 -6.13 22.38 -0.08
N ASP A 182 -5.22 21.42 0.07
CA ASP A 182 -4.06 21.21 -0.82
C ASP A 182 -4.41 20.35 -2.05
N LYS A 183 -5.70 20.05 -2.26
CA LYS A 183 -6.19 19.17 -3.34
C LYS A 183 -5.60 17.75 -3.27
N ILE A 184 -5.36 17.26 -2.06
CA ILE A 184 -4.87 15.90 -1.83
C ILE A 184 -6.02 15.04 -1.33
N ARG A 185 -6.30 13.96 -2.05
CA ARG A 185 -7.24 12.93 -1.64
C ARG A 185 -6.49 11.87 -0.83
N VAL A 186 -7.08 11.40 0.26
CA VAL A 186 -6.48 10.36 1.09
C VAL A 186 -7.51 9.26 1.29
N ASN A 187 -7.21 8.05 0.82
CA ASN A 187 -8.09 6.89 0.94
C ASN A 187 -7.29 5.68 1.44
N ALA A 188 -8.00 4.68 1.93
CA ALA A 188 -7.41 3.39 2.28
C ALA A 188 -8.08 2.26 1.50
N ILE A 189 -7.29 1.27 1.14
CA ILE A 189 -7.77 -0.02 0.63
C ILE A 189 -7.72 -1.02 1.79
N ALA A 190 -8.77 -1.80 1.97
CA ALA A 190 -8.88 -2.83 3.00
C ALA A 190 -9.03 -4.22 2.34
N PRO A 191 -7.92 -4.86 1.96
CA PRO A 191 -7.95 -6.20 1.42
C PRO A 191 -8.28 -7.24 2.49
N SER A 192 -8.86 -8.35 2.07
CA SER A 192 -8.80 -9.62 2.79
C SER A 192 -7.61 -10.46 2.29
N VAL A 193 -7.67 -11.77 2.42
CA VAL A 193 -6.60 -12.67 2.00
C VAL A 193 -6.32 -12.48 0.51
N THR A 194 -5.11 -12.00 0.23
CA THR A 194 -4.62 -11.76 -1.14
C THR A 194 -3.42 -12.64 -1.40
N LEU A 195 -3.51 -13.48 -2.43
CA LEU A 195 -2.55 -14.56 -2.75
C LEU A 195 -1.22 -14.03 -3.31
N SER A 196 -0.51 -13.20 -2.53
CA SER A 196 0.90 -12.93 -2.79
C SER A 196 1.74 -14.18 -2.48
N ASP A 197 2.98 -14.25 -2.98
CA ASP A 197 3.86 -15.40 -2.73
C ASP A 197 4.16 -15.58 -1.23
N ARG A 198 4.24 -14.47 -0.48
CA ARG A 198 4.33 -14.51 0.99
C ARG A 198 3.09 -15.15 1.61
N VAL A 199 1.90 -14.72 1.20
CA VAL A 199 0.63 -15.24 1.74
C VAL A 199 0.44 -16.70 1.35
N LYS A 200 0.77 -17.11 0.12
CA LYS A 200 0.74 -18.53 -0.29
C LYS A 200 1.61 -19.40 0.62
N LYS A 201 2.82 -18.92 0.98
CA LYS A 201 3.71 -19.64 1.92
C LYS A 201 3.11 -19.72 3.34
N LEU A 202 2.50 -18.64 3.84
CA LEU A 202 1.82 -18.63 5.14
C LEU A 202 0.63 -19.60 5.16
N LEU A 203 -0.17 -19.57 4.11
CA LEU A 203 -1.32 -20.47 3.97
C LEU A 203 -0.89 -21.94 3.85
N ALA A 204 0.17 -22.25 3.13
CA ALA A 204 0.69 -23.62 3.02
C ALA A 204 1.16 -24.20 4.38
N ALA A 205 1.47 -23.33 5.34
CA ALA A 205 1.86 -23.70 6.71
C ALA A 205 0.66 -23.72 7.69
N SER A 206 -0.56 -23.37 7.25
CA SER A 206 -1.77 -23.30 8.08
C SER A 206 -2.77 -24.38 7.66
N PRO A 207 -3.27 -25.21 8.59
CA PRO A 207 -4.30 -26.21 8.29
C PRO A 207 -5.69 -25.62 8.02
N GLU A 208 -5.88 -24.32 8.21
CA GLU A 208 -7.18 -23.64 8.16
C GLU A 208 -7.50 -23.01 6.80
N ILE A 209 -6.72 -23.30 5.76
CA ILE A 209 -6.87 -22.71 4.41
C ILE A 209 -8.28 -22.89 3.82
N GLU A 210 -8.88 -24.08 3.96
CA GLU A 210 -10.20 -24.35 3.39
C GLU A 210 -11.25 -23.46 4.06
N ALA A 211 -11.26 -23.36 5.40
CA ALA A 211 -12.20 -22.52 6.14
C ALA A 211 -12.07 -21.04 5.78
N ILE A 212 -10.84 -20.54 5.59
CA ILE A 212 -10.61 -19.15 5.17
C ILE A 212 -11.14 -18.93 3.75
N SER A 213 -10.96 -19.88 2.84
CA SER A 213 -11.44 -19.78 1.46
C SER A 213 -12.96 -19.77 1.37
N GLU A 214 -13.65 -20.54 2.20
CA GLU A 214 -15.11 -20.64 2.23
C GLU A 214 -15.81 -19.31 2.63
N THR A 215 -15.16 -18.44 3.40
CA THR A 215 -15.70 -17.13 3.77
C THR A 215 -15.65 -16.10 2.64
N HIS A 216 -14.91 -16.38 1.55
CA HIS A 216 -14.72 -15.46 0.44
C HIS A 216 -15.69 -15.77 -0.69
N LEU A 217 -16.76 -14.99 -0.84
CA LEU A 217 -17.87 -15.25 -1.77
C LEU A 217 -17.43 -15.44 -3.24
N LEU A 218 -16.37 -14.76 -3.66
CA LEU A 218 -15.84 -14.80 -5.04
C LEU A 218 -14.42 -15.43 -5.08
N GLY A 219 -14.04 -16.17 -4.03
CA GLY A 219 -12.70 -16.74 -3.88
C GLY A 219 -11.68 -15.75 -3.37
N LEU A 220 -10.44 -16.23 -3.15
CA LEU A 220 -9.34 -15.43 -2.59
C LEU A 220 -8.85 -14.37 -3.57
N GLY A 221 -8.49 -13.21 -3.04
CA GLY A 221 -7.95 -12.09 -3.81
C GLY A 221 -6.62 -12.40 -4.49
N GLN A 222 -6.36 -11.74 -5.62
CA GLN A 222 -5.06 -11.70 -6.26
C GLN A 222 -4.49 -10.27 -6.14
N PRO A 223 -3.14 -10.08 -6.12
CA PRO A 223 -2.54 -8.75 -6.06
C PRO A 223 -3.09 -7.76 -7.07
N ILE A 224 -3.40 -8.23 -8.29
CA ILE A 224 -3.95 -7.41 -9.37
C ILE A 224 -5.30 -6.78 -8.99
N HIS A 225 -6.16 -7.46 -8.23
CA HIS A 225 -7.47 -6.92 -7.84
C HIS A 225 -7.32 -5.67 -6.96
N ILE A 226 -6.29 -5.65 -6.11
CA ILE A 226 -5.97 -4.50 -5.26
C ILE A 226 -5.33 -3.37 -6.09
N ALA A 227 -4.44 -3.74 -7.02
CA ALA A 227 -3.79 -2.81 -7.91
C ALA A 227 -4.78 -2.03 -8.80
N GLU A 228 -5.85 -2.67 -9.28
CA GLU A 228 -6.88 -2.01 -10.09
C GLU A 228 -7.62 -0.92 -9.30
N LEU A 229 -7.96 -1.17 -8.02
CA LEU A 229 -8.53 -0.12 -7.17
C LEU A 229 -7.51 0.97 -6.87
N ALA A 230 -6.23 0.61 -6.67
CA ALA A 230 -5.18 1.61 -6.48
C ALA A 230 -5.02 2.51 -7.71
N VAL A 231 -5.12 1.99 -8.95
CA VAL A 231 -5.14 2.79 -10.18
C VAL A 231 -6.32 3.77 -10.17
N TYR A 232 -7.55 3.31 -9.85
CA TYR A 232 -8.71 4.20 -9.75
C TYR A 232 -8.49 5.32 -8.72
N LEU A 233 -7.99 4.98 -7.52
CA LEU A 233 -7.74 5.98 -6.47
C LEU A 233 -6.61 6.95 -6.81
N ALA A 234 -5.66 6.53 -7.63
CA ALA A 234 -4.56 7.37 -8.12
C ALA A 234 -4.98 8.31 -9.25
N ALA A 235 -5.96 7.91 -10.06
CA ALA A 235 -6.42 8.61 -11.24
C ALA A 235 -7.35 9.80 -10.92
N ASP A 236 -7.48 10.72 -11.88
CA ASP A 236 -8.34 11.91 -11.73
C ASP A 236 -9.84 11.56 -11.71
N GLU A 237 -10.22 10.39 -12.20
CA GLU A 237 -11.57 9.85 -12.13
C GLU A 237 -12.12 9.74 -10.69
N SER A 238 -11.23 9.66 -9.70
CA SER A 238 -11.60 9.60 -8.28
C SER A 238 -11.55 10.98 -7.58
N GLU A 239 -11.70 12.08 -8.32
CA GLU A 239 -11.51 13.46 -7.82
C GLU A 239 -12.35 13.83 -6.59
N ILE A 240 -13.52 13.20 -6.41
CA ILE A 240 -14.39 13.41 -5.24
C ILE A 240 -14.33 12.26 -4.22
N THR A 241 -13.46 11.26 -4.43
CA THR A 241 -13.30 10.11 -3.52
C THR A 241 -12.16 10.40 -2.53
N THR A 242 -12.52 10.73 -1.28
CA THR A 242 -11.55 10.96 -0.19
C THR A 242 -12.11 10.52 1.15
N GLY A 243 -11.25 10.18 2.11
CA GLY A 243 -11.61 9.72 3.45
C GLY A 243 -12.21 8.31 3.51
N GLN A 244 -12.18 7.56 2.42
CA GLN A 244 -12.81 6.25 2.33
C GLN A 244 -11.85 5.14 2.76
N VAL A 245 -12.42 4.09 3.36
CA VAL A 245 -11.77 2.80 3.57
C VAL A 245 -12.55 1.78 2.75
N ILE A 246 -11.98 1.36 1.62
CA ILE A 246 -12.69 0.59 0.60
C ILE A 246 -12.24 -0.87 0.67
N SER A 247 -13.19 -1.76 0.96
CA SER A 247 -12.94 -3.21 0.97
C SER A 247 -12.71 -3.76 -0.43
N VAL A 248 -11.67 -4.61 -0.56
CA VAL A 248 -11.45 -5.50 -1.70
C VAL A 248 -11.23 -6.89 -1.11
N ASP A 249 -12.31 -7.52 -0.68
CA ASP A 249 -12.28 -8.60 0.28
C ASP A 249 -13.20 -9.78 -0.08
N SER A 250 -13.74 -9.79 -1.31
CA SER A 250 -14.66 -10.85 -1.76
C SER A 250 -15.90 -11.02 -0.85
N GLY A 251 -16.34 -9.92 -0.21
CA GLY A 251 -17.53 -9.91 0.63
C GLY A 251 -17.34 -10.43 2.06
N VAL A 252 -16.12 -10.74 2.48
CA VAL A 252 -15.85 -11.29 3.83
C VAL A 252 -16.35 -10.39 4.96
N THR A 253 -16.32 -9.08 4.80
CA THR A 253 -16.76 -8.14 5.85
C THR A 253 -18.27 -8.00 5.99
N ILE A 254 -19.06 -8.64 5.12
CA ILE A 254 -20.54 -8.53 5.12
C ILE A 254 -21.26 -9.86 5.35
N VAL A 255 -20.54 -10.96 5.58
CA VAL A 255 -21.08 -12.30 5.85
C VAL A 255 -20.79 -12.76 7.26
#